data_79df6b0939e51612e5d699cdd8ec7e7f
#
_entry.id   79df6b0939e51612e5d699cdd8ec7e7f
#
_cell.length_a   1.000
_cell.length_b   1.000
_cell.length_c   1.000
_cell.angle_alpha   90.00
_cell.angle_beta   90.00
_cell.angle_gamma   90.00
#
_symmetry.space_group_name_H-M   'P 1'
#
loop_
_entity.id
_entity.type
_entity.pdbx_description
1 polymer ?
#
loop_
_entity_poly.entity_id
_entity_poly.type
_entity_poly.pdbx_seq_one_letter_code
_entity_poly.pdbx_strand_id
1 'polypeptide(L)'
;MPVHCDFDITQRSINFPLLFADRPRLIHGLREIDVKNDANIRVSSTLHNITRHSADCNIITWGDTTLWSAVADVMALTPADSDILIGEHMRSLWRNPNSPAFVRINFERPFPTPPIVVVFFNCIELDRSRNWRLKTTATDIDTDGFTLHIDTWWDTIFYAARVGWIAYPNNKGNIFNTSVSTGLFPHPGRQGYRHSSELSFRALEMPSVPSVFIALNHLDIDCKAGLRINAYVDSISSTGLTWHIDSWNDTIVYSVGATLVAFT
;
A
#
# COMPACT_ATOMS: atom_id res chain seq x y z
N MET A 1 9.55 10.89 -6.94
CA MET A 1 8.77 10.48 -8.12
C MET A 1 8.33 9.05 -7.92
N PRO A 2 7.03 8.74 -8.04
CA PRO A 2 6.59 7.36 -8.10
C PRO A 2 7.06 6.74 -9.42
N VAL A 3 7.54 5.53 -9.32
CA VAL A 3 7.88 4.69 -10.46
C VAL A 3 7.06 3.43 -10.32
N HIS A 4 6.29 3.07 -11.35
CA HIS A 4 5.47 1.86 -11.34
C HIS A 4 6.32 0.64 -11.65
N CYS A 5 6.13 -0.41 -10.86
CA CYS A 5 6.67 -1.74 -11.12
C CYS A 5 5.54 -2.65 -11.58
N ASP A 6 5.35 -2.76 -12.89
CA ASP A 6 4.43 -3.76 -13.47
C ASP A 6 5.15 -5.09 -13.58
N PHE A 7 4.54 -6.18 -13.08
CA PHE A 7 5.20 -7.49 -13.09
C PHE A 7 4.35 -8.65 -13.56
N ASP A 8 4.98 -9.37 -14.42
CA ASP A 8 4.96 -10.81 -14.55
C ASP A 8 6.16 -11.35 -13.73
N ILE A 9 5.96 -12.26 -12.79
CA ILE A 9 6.84 -12.90 -11.79
C ILE A 9 8.37 -12.80 -12.10
N THR A 10 8.96 -11.62 -12.11
CA THR A 10 10.38 -11.43 -12.38
C THR A 10 10.95 -10.18 -11.70
N GLN A 11 12.19 -10.29 -11.27
CA GLN A 11 12.98 -9.15 -10.81
C GLN A 11 13.05 -8.09 -11.92
N ARG A 12 12.66 -6.85 -11.64
CA ARG A 12 12.86 -5.71 -12.53
C ARG A 12 13.70 -4.64 -11.88
N SER A 13 14.69 -4.18 -12.63
CA SER A 13 15.40 -2.96 -12.30
C SER A 13 14.55 -1.76 -12.71
N ILE A 14 14.27 -0.88 -11.75
CA ILE A 14 13.59 0.39 -11.94
C ILE A 14 14.66 1.44 -12.12
N ASN A 15 14.73 2.05 -13.31
CA ASN A 15 15.61 3.19 -13.53
C ASN A 15 14.89 4.47 -13.07
N PHE A 16 15.56 5.25 -12.23
CA PHE A 16 15.04 6.56 -11.85
C PHE A 16 15.19 7.54 -13.04
N PRO A 17 14.16 8.36 -13.30
CA PRO A 17 14.19 9.29 -14.44
C PRO A 17 15.23 10.38 -14.27
N LEU A 18 15.67 10.63 -13.04
CA LEU A 18 16.73 11.57 -12.69
C LEU A 18 17.77 10.89 -11.80
N LEU A 19 19.04 11.26 -11.98
CA LEU A 19 20.12 10.85 -11.09
C LEU A 19 19.97 11.57 -9.74
N PHE A 20 19.83 10.81 -8.66
CA PHE A 20 19.86 11.38 -7.32
C PHE A 20 21.28 11.79 -6.91
N ALA A 21 21.41 12.88 -6.14
CA ALA A 21 22.70 13.31 -5.57
C ALA A 21 23.29 12.23 -4.66
N ASP A 22 22.45 11.61 -3.84
CA ASP A 22 22.77 10.49 -2.97
C ASP A 22 21.77 9.34 -3.16
N ARG A 23 22.04 8.18 -2.54
CA ARG A 23 21.12 7.05 -2.53
C ARG A 23 19.77 7.45 -1.92
N PRO A 24 18.66 7.36 -2.66
CA PRO A 24 17.35 7.70 -2.13
C PRO A 24 16.89 6.66 -1.11
N ARG A 25 15.99 7.07 -0.21
CA ARG A 25 15.18 6.16 0.60
C ARG A 25 13.91 5.83 -0.20
N LEU A 26 13.50 4.58 -0.21
CA LEU A 26 12.35 4.13 -1.00
C LEU A 26 11.28 3.55 -0.09
N ILE A 27 10.01 3.84 -0.42
CA ILE A 27 8.85 3.09 0.06
C ILE A 27 8.23 2.36 -1.11
N HIS A 28 7.55 1.26 -0.83
CA HIS A 28 6.80 0.50 -1.83
C HIS A 28 5.55 -0.11 -1.21
N GLY A 29 4.50 -0.27 -2.01
CA GLY A 29 3.24 -0.84 -1.56
C GLY A 29 2.48 -1.53 -2.69
N LEU A 30 1.82 -2.63 -2.38
CA LEU A 30 1.00 -3.38 -3.33
C LEU A 30 -0.23 -2.56 -3.73
N ARG A 31 -0.46 -2.37 -5.02
CA ARG A 31 -1.65 -1.70 -5.55
C ARG A 31 -2.52 -2.60 -6.44
N GLU A 32 -1.90 -3.62 -7.06
CA GLU A 32 -2.61 -4.61 -7.86
C GLU A 32 -2.23 -6.02 -7.41
N ILE A 33 -3.21 -6.92 -7.40
CA ILE A 33 -3.05 -8.34 -7.09
C ILE A 33 -4.02 -9.12 -7.96
N ASP A 34 -3.51 -10.11 -8.70
CA ASP A 34 -4.29 -11.15 -9.39
C ASP A 34 -3.78 -12.53 -8.98
N VAL A 35 -4.50 -13.15 -8.06
CA VAL A 35 -4.19 -14.46 -7.50
C VAL A 35 -5.37 -15.40 -7.66
N LYS A 36 -5.09 -16.61 -8.09
CA LYS A 36 -6.08 -17.69 -8.14
C LYS A 36 -6.44 -18.18 -6.74
N ASN A 37 -7.68 -18.62 -6.54
CA ASN A 37 -8.18 -19.09 -5.23
C ASN A 37 -7.95 -20.58 -4.95
N ASP A 38 -7.08 -21.26 -5.70
CA ASP A 38 -6.79 -22.67 -5.49
C ASP A 38 -5.76 -22.96 -4.40
N ALA A 39 -5.09 -21.91 -3.91
CA ALA A 39 -4.14 -21.94 -2.82
C ALA A 39 -4.26 -20.71 -1.90
N ASN A 40 -3.49 -20.66 -0.83
CA ASN A 40 -3.40 -19.48 0.03
C ASN A 40 -2.90 -18.26 -0.76
N ILE A 41 -3.40 -17.07 -0.41
CA ILE A 41 -2.89 -15.82 -0.97
C ILE A 41 -1.53 -15.54 -0.36
N ARG A 42 -0.49 -15.44 -1.19
CA ARG A 42 0.87 -15.12 -0.77
C ARG A 42 1.50 -14.20 -1.80
N VAL A 43 1.61 -12.93 -1.47
CA VAL A 43 2.20 -11.91 -2.34
C VAL A 43 3.06 -10.97 -1.50
N SER A 44 4.26 -10.70 -1.95
CA SER A 44 5.15 -9.73 -1.31
C SER A 44 5.92 -8.94 -2.34
N SER A 45 5.99 -7.63 -2.17
CA SER A 45 6.95 -6.77 -2.85
C SER A 45 8.17 -6.52 -1.96
N THR A 46 9.35 -6.42 -2.57
CA THR A 46 10.60 -6.11 -1.89
C THR A 46 11.49 -5.24 -2.77
N LEU A 47 12.32 -4.40 -2.14
CA LEU A 47 13.28 -3.54 -2.83
C LEU A 47 14.71 -3.96 -2.47
N HIS A 48 15.56 -4.04 -3.49
CA HIS A 48 16.96 -4.42 -3.38
C HIS A 48 17.85 -3.52 -4.24
N ASN A 49 19.16 -3.63 -4.06
CA ASN A 49 20.18 -3.00 -4.91
C ASN A 49 19.90 -1.51 -5.21
N ILE A 50 19.42 -0.77 -4.18
CA ILE A 50 19.10 0.65 -4.33
C ILE A 50 20.39 1.41 -4.56
N THR A 51 20.47 2.11 -5.69
CA THR A 51 21.56 2.98 -6.10
C THR A 51 21.06 4.41 -6.32
N ARG A 52 21.91 5.31 -6.78
CA ARG A 52 21.52 6.66 -7.21
C ARG A 52 20.75 6.70 -8.52
N HIS A 53 20.79 5.61 -9.30
CA HIS A 53 20.23 5.50 -10.66
C HIS A 53 19.02 4.57 -10.74
N SER A 54 18.98 3.56 -9.86
CA SER A 54 18.05 2.45 -9.98
C SER A 54 17.81 1.75 -8.65
N ALA A 55 16.77 0.95 -8.63
CA ALA A 55 16.52 -0.05 -7.60
C ALA A 55 15.95 -1.31 -8.25
N ASP A 56 16.15 -2.46 -7.65
CA ASP A 56 15.47 -3.69 -8.03
C ASP A 56 14.21 -3.83 -7.18
N CYS A 57 13.06 -3.91 -7.83
CA CYS A 57 11.79 -4.25 -7.21
C CYS A 57 11.41 -5.67 -7.59
N ASN A 58 11.19 -6.51 -6.60
CA ASN A 58 10.78 -7.88 -6.79
C ASN A 58 9.37 -8.07 -6.24
N ILE A 59 8.52 -8.71 -7.02
CA ILE A 59 7.27 -9.28 -6.52
C ILE A 59 7.48 -10.78 -6.46
N ILE A 60 7.22 -11.32 -5.28
CA ILE A 60 7.42 -12.74 -5.00
C ILE A 60 6.15 -13.38 -4.47
N THR A 61 5.98 -14.63 -4.81
CA THR A 61 4.99 -15.55 -4.25
C THR A 61 5.70 -16.82 -3.79
N TRP A 62 5.05 -17.64 -2.97
CA TRP A 62 5.63 -18.87 -2.47
C TRP A 62 4.59 -19.96 -2.23
N GLY A 63 5.09 -21.17 -1.95
CA GLY A 63 4.27 -22.35 -1.78
C GLY A 63 3.59 -22.75 -3.09
N ASP A 64 2.28 -22.99 -3.01
CA ASP A 64 1.42 -23.41 -4.10
C ASP A 64 0.57 -22.26 -4.69
N THR A 65 0.82 -21.01 -4.29
CA THR A 65 0.08 -19.84 -4.78
C THR A 65 0.29 -19.64 -6.28
N THR A 66 -0.79 -19.56 -7.03
CA THR A 66 -0.77 -19.15 -8.44
C THR A 66 -1.01 -17.65 -8.55
N LEU A 67 0.06 -16.89 -8.71
CA LEU A 67 0.04 -15.44 -8.96
C LEU A 67 0.07 -15.18 -10.46
N TRP A 68 -0.99 -14.51 -10.98
CA TRP A 68 -1.08 -14.12 -12.38
C TRP A 68 -0.37 -12.78 -12.63
N SER A 69 -0.66 -11.80 -11.78
CA SER A 69 0.01 -10.51 -11.80
C SER A 69 -0.02 -9.85 -10.42
N ALA A 70 0.92 -8.96 -10.17
CA ALA A 70 0.84 -8.00 -9.09
C ALA A 70 1.68 -6.76 -9.42
N VAL A 71 1.27 -5.63 -8.91
CA VAL A 71 1.96 -4.36 -9.09
C VAL A 71 2.20 -3.71 -7.74
N ALA A 72 3.39 -3.17 -7.55
CA ALA A 72 3.73 -2.31 -6.43
C ALA A 72 4.09 -0.90 -6.93
N ASP A 73 3.54 0.11 -6.30
CA ASP A 73 4.04 1.46 -6.45
C ASP A 73 5.30 1.66 -5.61
N VAL A 74 6.23 2.44 -6.14
CA VAL A 74 7.48 2.80 -5.46
C VAL A 74 7.62 4.31 -5.43
N MET A 75 7.91 4.87 -4.26
CA MET A 75 8.18 6.30 -4.08
C MET A 75 9.61 6.51 -3.58
N ALA A 76 10.34 7.41 -4.23
CA ALA A 76 11.69 7.78 -3.84
C ALA A 76 11.70 9.09 -3.06
N LEU A 77 12.36 9.07 -1.90
CA LEU A 77 12.61 10.22 -1.03
C LEU A 77 14.07 10.64 -1.14
N THR A 78 14.30 11.91 -1.38
CA THR A 78 15.64 12.49 -1.47
C THR A 78 16.22 12.77 -0.08
N PRO A 79 17.53 13.04 0.04
CA PRO A 79 18.10 13.54 1.29
C PRO A 79 17.49 14.86 1.78
N ALA A 80 16.95 15.69 0.88
CA ALA A 80 16.23 16.92 1.24
C ALA A 80 14.93 16.63 2.03
N ASP A 81 14.36 15.42 1.89
CA ASP A 81 13.19 14.95 2.64
C ASP A 81 13.58 14.32 3.97
N SER A 82 14.64 14.82 4.61
CA SER A 82 15.16 14.26 5.85
C SER A 82 14.16 14.34 7.02
N ASP A 83 13.18 15.23 6.96
CA ASP A 83 12.07 15.35 7.91
C ASP A 83 10.97 14.28 7.75
N ILE A 84 11.03 13.50 6.70
CA ILE A 84 10.13 12.35 6.47
C ILE A 84 10.79 11.09 7.04
N LEU A 85 10.07 10.34 7.84
CA LEU A 85 10.47 9.02 8.34
C LEU A 85 9.69 7.94 7.60
N ILE A 86 10.35 6.81 7.35
CA ILE A 86 9.76 5.64 6.70
C ILE A 86 10.20 4.36 7.42
N GLY A 87 9.39 3.34 7.34
CA GLY A 87 9.75 2.02 7.86
C GLY A 87 8.74 0.96 7.48
N GLU A 88 8.99 -0.22 7.99
CA GLU A 88 8.15 -1.39 7.78
C GLU A 88 7.99 -2.19 9.08
N HIS A 89 6.87 -2.85 9.22
CA HIS A 89 6.63 -3.81 10.29
C HIS A 89 6.01 -5.08 9.74
N MET A 90 6.55 -6.24 10.15
CA MET A 90 6.05 -7.56 9.78
C MET A 90 5.34 -8.21 10.96
N ARG A 91 4.03 -8.43 10.84
CA ARG A 91 3.29 -9.35 11.70
C ARG A 91 3.24 -10.72 11.04
N SER A 92 3.71 -11.76 11.74
CA SER A 92 3.71 -13.15 11.23
C SER A 92 3.39 -14.13 12.34
N LEU A 93 2.28 -14.85 12.19
CA LEU A 93 1.89 -15.91 13.15
C LEU A 93 2.74 -17.18 12.99
N TRP A 94 3.37 -17.37 11.84
CA TRP A 94 4.36 -18.44 11.65
C TRP A 94 5.60 -18.25 12.54
N ARG A 95 6.07 -16.99 12.66
CA ARG A 95 7.24 -16.64 13.47
C ARG A 95 6.88 -16.44 14.94
N ASN A 96 5.71 -15.88 15.21
CA ASN A 96 5.19 -15.62 16.55
C ASN A 96 3.68 -15.85 16.57
N PRO A 97 3.19 -17.07 16.98
CA PRO A 97 1.77 -17.39 17.03
C PRO A 97 0.93 -16.46 17.93
N ASN A 98 1.58 -15.81 18.89
CA ASN A 98 0.94 -14.86 19.82
C ASN A 98 1.17 -13.38 19.42
N SER A 99 1.62 -13.13 18.18
CA SER A 99 1.84 -11.76 17.71
C SER A 99 0.54 -10.96 17.78
N PRO A 100 0.51 -9.87 18.54
CA PRO A 100 -0.71 -9.06 18.69
C PRO A 100 -1.10 -8.40 17.36
N ALA A 101 -2.37 -8.04 17.24
CA ALA A 101 -2.87 -7.32 16.07
C ALA A 101 -2.38 -5.87 16.00
N PHE A 102 -1.84 -5.34 17.07
CA PHE A 102 -1.29 -3.99 17.13
C PHE A 102 0.10 -3.99 17.79
N VAL A 103 0.90 -2.99 17.42
CA VAL A 103 2.24 -2.79 17.96
C VAL A 103 2.58 -1.30 18.01
N ARG A 104 3.29 -0.87 19.04
CA ARG A 104 3.86 0.46 19.08
C ARG A 104 5.09 0.56 18.17
N ILE A 105 5.06 1.46 17.21
CA ILE A 105 6.20 1.84 16.37
C ILE A 105 6.78 3.12 16.94
N ASN A 106 8.03 3.08 17.39
CA ASN A 106 8.75 4.28 17.81
C ASN A 106 9.50 4.86 16.61
N PHE A 107 9.43 6.17 16.46
CA PHE A 107 10.23 6.89 15.46
C PHE A 107 11.71 6.85 15.84
N GLU A 108 12.61 6.82 14.85
CA GLU A 108 14.05 6.89 15.09
C GLU A 108 14.49 8.24 15.71
N ARG A 109 13.66 9.25 15.57
CA ARG A 109 13.78 10.57 16.19
C ARG A 109 12.39 11.20 16.36
N PRO A 110 12.18 11.98 17.42
CA PRO A 110 10.89 12.60 17.66
C PRO A 110 10.58 13.71 16.63
N PHE A 111 9.30 13.89 16.35
CA PHE A 111 8.80 15.06 15.64
C PHE A 111 8.54 16.22 16.60
N PRO A 112 8.65 17.49 16.15
CA PRO A 112 8.29 18.64 16.97
C PRO A 112 6.82 18.68 17.41
N THR A 113 5.94 18.13 16.60
CA THR A 113 4.48 17.96 16.82
C THR A 113 4.06 16.60 16.26
N PRO A 114 2.93 16.03 16.70
CA PRO A 114 2.45 14.76 16.13
C PRO A 114 2.38 14.82 14.60
N PRO A 115 3.06 13.89 13.90
CA PRO A 115 3.12 13.88 12.44
C PRO A 115 1.83 13.31 11.83
N ILE A 116 1.72 13.42 10.51
CA ILE A 116 0.83 12.59 9.71
C ILE A 116 1.53 11.24 9.51
N VAL A 117 0.79 10.15 9.75
CA VAL A 117 1.25 8.77 9.51
C VAL A 117 0.32 8.09 8.50
N VAL A 118 0.93 7.49 7.50
CA VAL A 118 0.24 6.77 6.41
C VAL A 118 0.77 5.36 6.36
N VAL A 119 -0.13 4.36 6.24
CA VAL A 119 0.20 2.93 6.28
C VAL A 119 -0.41 2.19 5.08
N PHE A 120 0.28 1.15 4.60
CA PHE A 120 -0.11 0.36 3.42
C PHE A 120 0.55 -1.02 3.41
N PHE A 121 -0.04 -1.96 2.67
CA PHE A 121 0.51 -3.33 2.55
C PHE A 121 1.61 -3.41 1.50
N ASN A 122 2.69 -4.13 1.84
CA ASN A 122 3.70 -4.59 0.89
C ASN A 122 3.91 -6.12 0.93
N CYS A 123 3.23 -6.82 1.85
CA CYS A 123 3.15 -8.28 1.88
C CYS A 123 1.85 -8.72 2.55
N ILE A 124 1.21 -9.75 1.99
CA ILE A 124 0.03 -10.40 2.57
C ILE A 124 0.13 -11.92 2.43
N GLU A 125 -0.26 -12.64 3.49
CA GLU A 125 -0.43 -14.08 3.50
C GLU A 125 -1.69 -14.46 4.27
N LEU A 126 -2.70 -14.97 3.52
CA LEU A 126 -4.01 -15.34 4.04
C LEU A 126 -4.40 -16.73 3.57
N ASP A 127 -5.16 -17.45 4.40
CA ASP A 127 -5.70 -18.76 4.05
C ASP A 127 -6.79 -18.68 2.99
N ARG A 128 -6.83 -19.66 2.10
CA ARG A 128 -7.80 -19.73 1.00
C ARG A 128 -9.20 -20.14 1.42
N SER A 129 -9.36 -20.78 2.57
CA SER A 129 -10.62 -21.40 2.99
C SER A 129 -11.63 -20.43 3.59
N ARG A 130 -11.23 -19.18 3.81
CA ARG A 130 -12.04 -18.13 4.42
C ARG A 130 -11.88 -16.82 3.67
N ASN A 131 -12.89 -15.96 3.74
CA ASN A 131 -12.84 -14.65 3.10
C ASN A 131 -11.61 -13.86 3.55
N TRP A 132 -11.03 -13.12 2.62
CA TRP A 132 -9.80 -12.35 2.83
C TRP A 132 -10.15 -10.98 3.38
N ARG A 133 -10.05 -10.85 4.71
CA ARG A 133 -10.33 -9.62 5.44
C ARG A 133 -9.08 -9.17 6.16
N LEU A 134 -8.54 -8.06 5.71
CA LEU A 134 -7.31 -7.50 6.25
C LEU A 134 -7.36 -5.99 6.16
N LYS A 135 -7.01 -5.32 7.26
CA LYS A 135 -6.94 -3.85 7.31
C LYS A 135 -5.73 -3.40 8.11
N THR A 136 -5.09 -2.33 7.67
CA THR A 136 -4.04 -1.65 8.45
C THR A 136 -4.43 -0.20 8.71
N THR A 137 -4.16 0.26 9.95
CA THR A 137 -4.40 1.63 10.38
C THR A 137 -3.32 2.07 11.37
N ALA A 138 -3.13 3.39 11.50
CA ALA A 138 -2.30 4.02 12.51
C ALA A 138 -3.18 4.79 13.49
N THR A 139 -2.96 4.60 14.79
CA THR A 139 -3.65 5.32 15.88
C THR A 139 -2.63 5.82 16.91
N ASP A 140 -3.10 6.55 17.93
CA ASP A 140 -2.27 7.03 19.03
C ASP A 140 -0.96 7.69 18.56
N ILE A 141 -1.09 8.53 17.52
CA ILE A 141 0.05 9.21 16.89
C ILE A 141 0.47 10.35 17.81
N ASP A 142 1.73 10.30 18.25
CA ASP A 142 2.36 11.36 19.03
C ASP A 142 3.74 11.74 18.44
N THR A 143 4.54 12.53 19.14
CA THR A 143 5.86 12.96 18.68
C THR A 143 6.86 11.83 18.57
N ASP A 144 6.70 10.76 19.34
CA ASP A 144 7.68 9.68 19.47
C ASP A 144 7.31 8.43 18.67
N GLY A 145 6.06 8.32 18.17
CA GLY A 145 5.63 7.14 17.43
C GLY A 145 4.12 7.05 17.19
N PHE A 146 3.67 5.85 16.90
CA PHE A 146 2.26 5.54 16.67
C PHE A 146 1.96 4.07 16.97
N THR A 147 0.69 3.74 17.15
CA THR A 147 0.23 2.36 17.24
C THR A 147 -0.18 1.87 15.85
N LEU A 148 0.55 0.89 15.31
CA LEU A 148 0.21 0.22 14.06
C LEU A 148 -0.75 -0.92 14.34
N HIS A 149 -1.85 -0.97 13.61
CA HIS A 149 -2.81 -2.07 13.61
C HIS A 149 -2.70 -2.87 12.31
N ILE A 150 -2.77 -4.21 12.44
CA ILE A 150 -2.90 -5.16 11.33
C ILE A 150 -4.04 -6.10 11.72
N ASP A 151 -5.25 -5.73 11.32
CA ASP A 151 -6.48 -6.34 11.80
C ASP A 151 -7.09 -7.29 10.78
N THR A 152 -7.67 -8.34 11.31
CA THR A 152 -8.55 -9.25 10.58
C THR A 152 -9.84 -9.42 11.39
N TRP A 153 -10.92 -9.85 10.74
CA TRP A 153 -12.19 -10.03 11.40
C TRP A 153 -12.94 -11.27 10.93
N TRP A 154 -13.96 -11.66 11.69
CA TRP A 154 -14.77 -12.85 11.49
C TRP A 154 -13.91 -14.12 11.50
N ASP A 155 -14.05 -14.92 10.42
CA ASP A 155 -13.42 -16.24 10.28
C ASP A 155 -12.15 -16.22 9.41
N THR A 156 -11.64 -15.06 9.03
CA THR A 156 -10.40 -14.95 8.25
C THR A 156 -9.23 -15.59 8.98
N ILE A 157 -8.54 -16.49 8.31
CA ILE A 157 -7.32 -17.13 8.84
C ILE A 157 -6.11 -16.34 8.28
N PHE A 158 -5.43 -15.67 9.20
CA PHE A 158 -4.28 -14.81 8.92
C PHE A 158 -2.98 -15.55 9.21
N TYR A 159 -2.02 -15.44 8.34
CA TYR A 159 -0.67 -15.95 8.55
C TYR A 159 0.36 -14.85 8.70
N ALA A 160 0.40 -13.89 7.77
CA ALA A 160 1.34 -12.78 7.83
C ALA A 160 0.88 -11.57 7.01
N ALA A 161 1.34 -10.39 7.42
CA ALA A 161 1.35 -9.19 6.60
C ALA A 161 2.54 -8.31 6.96
N ARG A 162 3.12 -7.66 5.95
CA ARG A 162 4.06 -6.58 6.16
C ARG A 162 3.42 -5.28 5.73
N VAL A 163 3.53 -4.29 6.62
CA VAL A 163 2.99 -2.95 6.43
C VAL A 163 4.15 -1.97 6.33
N GLY A 164 4.20 -1.25 5.22
CA GLY A 164 5.04 -0.07 5.07
C GLY A 164 4.35 1.15 5.67
N TRP A 165 5.14 2.10 6.15
CA TRP A 165 4.62 3.35 6.65
C TRP A 165 5.52 4.54 6.30
N ILE A 166 4.89 5.71 6.22
CA ILE A 166 5.53 7.01 6.07
C ILE A 166 4.98 7.97 7.12
N ALA A 167 5.87 8.72 7.78
CA ALA A 167 5.50 9.76 8.73
C ALA A 167 6.19 11.07 8.35
N TYR A 168 5.45 12.19 8.37
CA TYR A 168 5.95 13.50 7.99
C TYR A 168 5.26 14.62 8.76
N PRO A 169 5.91 15.81 8.91
CA PRO A 169 5.32 16.94 9.62
C PRO A 169 3.94 17.34 9.06
N ASN A 170 2.97 17.57 9.91
CA ASN A 170 1.59 17.90 9.53
C ASN A 170 1.45 19.24 8.78
N ASN A 171 2.47 20.11 8.85
CA ASN A 171 2.53 21.38 8.14
C ASN A 171 3.35 21.35 6.84
N LYS A 172 3.69 20.14 6.33
CA LYS A 172 4.44 19.98 5.07
C LYS A 172 3.51 20.22 3.87
N GLY A 173 3.50 21.45 3.38
CA GLY A 173 2.52 21.95 2.40
C GLY A 173 2.63 21.39 0.98
N ASN A 174 3.64 20.56 0.69
CA ASN A 174 3.83 19.91 -0.61
C ASN A 174 3.44 18.42 -0.62
N ILE A 175 2.81 17.94 0.44
CA ILE A 175 2.31 16.55 0.54
C ILE A 175 0.82 16.57 0.86
N PHE A 176 0.04 15.90 0.03
CA PHE A 176 -1.35 15.58 0.29
C PHE A 176 -1.49 14.07 0.51
N ASN A 177 -2.30 13.66 1.46
CA ASN A 177 -2.63 12.25 1.68
C ASN A 177 -4.12 12.06 1.95
N THR A 178 -4.61 10.89 1.61
CA THR A 178 -5.95 10.44 1.97
C THR A 178 -6.03 8.91 1.86
N SER A 179 -7.02 8.33 2.50
CA SER A 179 -7.44 6.95 2.22
C SER A 179 -8.72 6.99 1.40
N VAL A 180 -8.73 6.26 0.32
CA VAL A 180 -9.87 6.05 -0.56
C VAL A 180 -10.43 4.65 -0.35
N SER A 181 -11.73 4.49 -0.50
CA SER A 181 -12.39 3.21 -0.28
C SER A 181 -13.64 3.09 -1.14
N THR A 182 -13.90 1.88 -1.58
CA THR A 182 -15.15 1.55 -2.26
C THR A 182 -16.37 1.67 -1.33
N GLY A 183 -16.15 1.75 0.01
CA GLY A 183 -17.21 1.61 0.99
C GLY A 183 -17.79 0.21 1.02
N LEU A 184 -18.85 0.01 1.81
CA LEU A 184 -19.66 -1.20 1.73
C LEU A 184 -20.55 -1.09 0.49
N PHE A 185 -20.44 -2.04 -0.40
CA PHE A 185 -21.32 -2.07 -1.58
C PHE A 185 -22.77 -2.27 -1.16
N PRO A 186 -23.71 -1.52 -1.75
CA PRO A 186 -25.15 -1.75 -1.53
C PRO A 186 -25.61 -3.15 -2.01
N HIS A 187 -24.80 -3.81 -2.84
CA HIS A 187 -25.02 -5.17 -3.34
C HIS A 187 -23.73 -5.99 -3.19
N PRO A 188 -23.43 -6.53 -2.00
CA PRO A 188 -22.28 -7.40 -1.78
C PRO A 188 -22.35 -8.60 -2.75
N GLY A 189 -21.23 -8.93 -3.37
CA GLY A 189 -21.12 -10.06 -4.28
C GLY A 189 -21.29 -9.74 -5.76
N ARG A 190 -21.22 -8.49 -6.18
CA ARG A 190 -21.19 -8.15 -7.60
C ARG A 190 -19.80 -8.43 -8.18
N GLN A 191 -19.80 -9.25 -9.24
CA GLN A 191 -18.58 -9.57 -10.00
C GLN A 191 -18.17 -8.41 -10.92
N GLY A 192 -16.84 -8.26 -11.16
CA GLY A 192 -16.31 -7.34 -12.15
C GLY A 192 -16.65 -5.87 -11.85
N TYR A 193 -16.46 -5.43 -10.61
CA TYR A 193 -16.80 -4.09 -10.15
C TYR A 193 -15.71 -3.08 -10.48
N ARG A 194 -16.14 -1.91 -10.95
CA ARG A 194 -15.29 -0.73 -11.16
C ARG A 194 -15.82 0.42 -10.33
N HIS A 195 -14.95 1.01 -9.53
CA HIS A 195 -15.27 2.16 -8.70
C HIS A 195 -14.25 3.27 -8.94
N SER A 196 -14.77 4.45 -9.26
CA SER A 196 -13.94 5.64 -9.44
C SER A 196 -14.60 6.86 -8.83
N SER A 197 -13.79 7.80 -8.36
CA SER A 197 -14.28 9.09 -7.91
C SER A 197 -13.20 10.16 -8.06
N GLU A 198 -13.64 11.39 -8.28
CA GLU A 198 -12.77 12.55 -8.30
C GLU A 198 -12.32 12.90 -6.88
N LEU A 199 -11.06 13.29 -6.75
CA LEU A 199 -10.44 13.79 -5.54
C LEU A 199 -9.84 15.16 -5.81
N SER A 200 -10.24 16.15 -5.01
CA SER A 200 -9.72 17.52 -5.12
C SER A 200 -8.69 17.81 -4.03
N PHE A 201 -7.58 18.44 -4.41
CA PHE A 201 -6.56 18.94 -3.48
C PHE A 201 -6.90 20.31 -2.88
N ARG A 202 -8.19 20.72 -2.88
CA ARG A 202 -8.67 22.09 -2.55
C ARG A 202 -8.10 22.71 -1.28
N ALA A 203 -7.62 21.91 -0.33
CA ALA A 203 -6.99 22.40 0.90
C ALA A 203 -5.47 22.68 0.75
N LEU A 204 -4.87 22.21 -0.33
CA LEU A 204 -3.46 22.37 -0.67
C LEU A 204 -3.39 22.79 -2.14
N GLU A 205 -3.03 24.06 -2.41
CA GLU A 205 -2.63 24.45 -3.76
C GLU A 205 -1.29 23.77 -4.07
N MET A 206 -1.33 22.65 -4.79
CA MET A 206 -0.11 21.98 -5.25
C MET A 206 0.62 22.89 -6.24
N PRO A 207 1.89 23.23 -6.02
CA PRO A 207 2.63 24.17 -6.88
C PRO A 207 2.86 23.65 -8.31
N SER A 208 2.73 22.34 -8.49
CA SER A 208 2.84 21.66 -9.79
C SER A 208 1.99 20.40 -9.81
N VAL A 209 1.91 19.71 -10.95
CA VAL A 209 1.28 18.40 -11.03
C VAL A 209 2.06 17.43 -10.12
N PRO A 210 1.44 16.84 -9.09
CA PRO A 210 2.14 15.98 -8.17
C PRO A 210 2.47 14.61 -8.75
N SER A 211 3.47 14.01 -8.17
CA SER A 211 3.68 12.57 -8.23
C SER A 211 2.78 11.88 -7.21
N VAL A 212 2.18 10.75 -7.57
CA VAL A 212 1.20 10.05 -6.71
C VAL A 212 1.66 8.63 -6.44
N PHE A 213 1.67 8.25 -5.18
CA PHE A 213 1.84 6.89 -4.70
C PHE A 213 0.47 6.39 -4.23
N ILE A 214 0.08 5.17 -4.63
CA ILE A 214 -1.14 4.52 -4.19
C ILE A 214 -0.86 3.07 -3.80
N ALA A 215 -1.36 2.63 -2.64
CA ALA A 215 -1.19 1.25 -2.20
C ALA A 215 -2.38 0.78 -1.35
N LEU A 216 -2.68 -0.51 -1.41
CA LEU A 216 -3.77 -1.15 -0.68
C LEU A 216 -3.53 -1.07 0.83
N ASN A 217 -4.60 -0.76 1.59
CA ASN A 217 -4.61 -0.75 3.05
C ASN A 217 -5.80 -1.51 3.66
N HIS A 218 -6.74 -1.94 2.82
CA HIS A 218 -7.94 -2.66 3.27
C HIS A 218 -8.44 -3.63 2.18
N LEU A 219 -8.75 -4.86 2.58
CA LEU A 219 -9.37 -5.90 1.77
C LEU A 219 -10.52 -6.54 2.54
N ASP A 220 -11.68 -6.69 1.89
CA ASP A 220 -12.79 -7.56 2.29
C ASP A 220 -13.35 -8.20 1.03
N ILE A 221 -12.91 -9.43 0.76
CA ILE A 221 -13.12 -10.13 -0.51
C ILE A 221 -13.53 -11.58 -0.22
N ASP A 222 -14.49 -12.09 -0.99
CA ASP A 222 -14.95 -13.48 -0.91
C ASP A 222 -13.89 -14.45 -1.45
N CYS A 223 -13.64 -15.53 -0.73
CA CYS A 223 -12.66 -16.57 -1.12
C CYS A 223 -13.14 -17.55 -2.18
N LYS A 224 -14.43 -17.48 -2.60
CA LYS A 224 -15.00 -18.40 -3.60
C LYS A 224 -14.45 -18.18 -5.00
N ALA A 225 -13.87 -17.01 -5.26
CA ALA A 225 -13.26 -16.65 -6.54
C ALA A 225 -11.82 -16.15 -6.34
N GLY A 226 -11.09 -15.88 -7.43
CA GLY A 226 -9.75 -15.31 -7.35
C GLY A 226 -9.75 -13.90 -6.76
N LEU A 227 -8.68 -13.51 -6.11
CA LEU A 227 -8.46 -12.15 -5.64
C LEU A 227 -7.90 -11.33 -6.79
N ARG A 228 -8.70 -10.44 -7.37
CA ARG A 228 -8.30 -9.57 -8.48
C ARG A 228 -8.71 -8.14 -8.16
N ILE A 229 -7.74 -7.33 -7.80
CA ILE A 229 -7.93 -5.92 -7.40
C ILE A 229 -6.83 -5.10 -8.02
N ASN A 230 -7.19 -3.94 -8.56
CA ASN A 230 -6.26 -2.89 -8.99
C ASN A 230 -6.71 -1.54 -8.46
N ALA A 231 -5.87 -0.91 -7.63
CA ALA A 231 -6.02 0.47 -7.20
C ALA A 231 -5.06 1.35 -8.01
N TYR A 232 -5.59 2.39 -8.70
CA TYR A 232 -4.77 3.27 -9.51
C TYR A 232 -5.36 4.68 -9.59
N VAL A 233 -4.61 5.61 -10.15
CA VAL A 233 -5.04 6.99 -10.36
C VAL A 233 -4.81 7.41 -11.80
N ASP A 234 -5.68 8.31 -12.29
CA ASP A 234 -5.49 9.01 -13.55
C ASP A 234 -5.91 10.48 -13.45
N SER A 235 -5.91 11.18 -14.59
CA SER A 235 -6.35 12.57 -14.68
C SER A 235 -5.68 13.50 -13.65
N ILE A 236 -4.39 13.25 -13.35
CA ILE A 236 -3.64 13.96 -12.31
C ILE A 236 -3.35 15.39 -12.77
N SER A 237 -3.73 16.35 -11.93
CA SER A 237 -3.49 17.79 -12.12
C SER A 237 -2.99 18.42 -10.82
N SER A 238 -2.66 19.71 -10.83
CA SER A 238 -2.33 20.45 -9.61
C SER A 238 -3.52 20.65 -8.66
N THR A 239 -4.76 20.44 -9.14
CA THR A 239 -5.99 20.67 -8.38
C THR A 239 -6.69 19.39 -7.93
N GLY A 240 -6.31 18.22 -8.45
CA GLY A 240 -6.93 16.94 -8.10
C GLY A 240 -6.56 15.81 -9.05
N LEU A 241 -7.20 14.69 -8.87
CA LEU A 241 -7.04 13.47 -9.66
C LEU A 241 -8.33 12.65 -9.64
N THR A 242 -8.39 11.60 -10.46
CA THR A 242 -9.39 10.54 -10.34
C THR A 242 -8.72 9.28 -9.80
N TRP A 243 -9.26 8.71 -8.74
CA TRP A 243 -8.83 7.42 -8.23
C TRP A 243 -9.80 6.32 -8.64
N HIS A 244 -9.25 5.12 -8.76
CA HIS A 244 -9.98 3.93 -9.19
C HIS A 244 -9.63 2.75 -8.26
N ILE A 245 -10.62 1.90 -7.99
CA ILE A 245 -10.44 0.56 -7.44
C ILE A 245 -11.31 -0.38 -8.26
N ASP A 246 -10.67 -1.20 -9.06
CA ASP A 246 -11.31 -2.11 -10.00
C ASP A 246 -11.11 -3.57 -9.57
N SER A 247 -12.11 -4.39 -9.83
CA SER A 247 -12.01 -5.85 -9.82
C SER A 247 -12.50 -6.41 -11.17
N TRP A 248 -12.07 -7.62 -11.49
CA TRP A 248 -12.47 -8.26 -12.75
C TRP A 248 -12.77 -9.73 -12.60
N ASN A 249 -13.28 -10.32 -13.68
CA ASN A 249 -13.75 -11.69 -13.74
C ASN A 249 -14.79 -12.01 -12.66
N ASP A 250 -14.55 -13.08 -11.90
CA ASP A 250 -15.43 -13.62 -10.90
C ASP A 250 -15.15 -13.13 -9.47
N THR A 251 -14.21 -12.21 -9.29
CA THR A 251 -13.88 -11.64 -7.96
C THR A 251 -15.10 -10.98 -7.32
N ILE A 252 -15.39 -11.35 -6.10
CA ILE A 252 -16.52 -10.83 -5.31
C ILE A 252 -15.97 -9.91 -4.23
N VAL A 253 -16.21 -8.61 -4.38
CA VAL A 253 -15.72 -7.56 -3.49
C VAL A 253 -16.81 -7.12 -2.54
N TYR A 254 -16.52 -7.10 -1.23
CA TYR A 254 -17.34 -6.45 -0.21
C TYR A 254 -16.87 -5.02 0.05
N SER A 255 -15.57 -4.83 0.29
CA SER A 255 -14.93 -3.51 0.31
C SER A 255 -13.43 -3.62 0.07
N VAL A 256 -12.86 -2.57 -0.52
CA VAL A 256 -11.42 -2.40 -0.71
C VAL A 256 -11.05 -0.97 -0.44
N GLY A 257 -9.90 -0.76 0.17
CA GLY A 257 -9.35 0.56 0.41
C GLY A 257 -7.89 0.65 -0.01
N ALA A 258 -7.49 1.85 -0.34
CA ALA A 258 -6.11 2.20 -0.66
C ALA A 258 -5.72 3.52 0.00
N THR A 259 -4.47 3.63 0.35
CA THR A 259 -3.83 4.86 0.78
C THR A 259 -3.25 5.57 -0.44
N LEU A 260 -3.42 6.88 -0.50
CA LEU A 260 -2.91 7.75 -1.54
C LEU A 260 -2.03 8.83 -0.91
N VAL A 261 -0.85 9.04 -1.48
CA VAL A 261 0.06 10.14 -1.14
C VAL A 261 0.47 10.85 -2.43
N ALA A 262 0.14 12.15 -2.54
CA ALA A 262 0.55 12.99 -3.64
C ALA A 262 1.54 14.04 -3.13
N PHE A 263 2.63 14.29 -3.87
CA PHE A 263 3.65 15.25 -3.48
C PHE A 263 4.37 15.88 -4.68
N THR A 264 4.88 17.10 -4.48
CA THR A 264 5.60 17.90 -5.48
C THR A 264 7.00 18.22 -5.03
#